data_e4d0e1c5864186abaa7f2555edbe257a
#
_entry.id   e4d0e1c5864186abaa7f2555edbe257a
#
_cell.length_a   1.000
_cell.length_b   1.000
_cell.length_c   1.000
_cell.angle_alpha   90.00
_cell.angle_beta   90.00
_cell.angle_gamma   90.00
#
_symmetry.space_group_name_H-M   'P 1'
#
loop_
_entity.id
_entity.type
_entity.pdbx_description
1 polymer ?
#
loop_
_entity_poly.entity_id
_entity_poly.type
_entity_poly.pdbx_seq_one_letter_code
_entity_poly.pdbx_strand_id
1 'polypeptide(L)'
;MKEFLQVLKRFLPPYKKYLALTIVFNMLSALLNIFSFAALIPILQILFRTEGTGTATQLMPWSFDNLKDVISNNADYYVTQLIHSVGSTTTLLLIGLFLAFTTMLKTGAYFLSSATIIPMRTGIVRDIRNQLYRKITSLPLGFFSDERKGDIIARMTGDVGEVESSIMSSLDMLFKNPILIIFYFSALLFISWQLTLFTLIFVPIFGWFMGVVGRKLKQNSIKAQSLWSDTMSQVEETLGGLRIIKAFCAEDKMNERFDRINSSYRTAVQRVNIRQQLAHPMSEFLGTVLIIIVLWVGGVLVLDKQMLSGPTFIYYLVMLYSIINPLKEFSKAGYNIPKGLASVERIDKILKAEDTIKEPENPVHIKSFEHQIEFRHVSFKYGEQWVLKDINLVIEKGKTVALVGQSGSGKSTLVDLIPRYYDVQEGEVLIDGIDVRQLGIHDLRQLIGNVNQEAILFNDSFIGNITFGVENATMEQVEQAARIANAHDFIMQTEHGYDTNIGYRGGRLSGGQRQRVRIARAILKNPPILILDEATSALDTESERLVQDALERLMTSRTTVAIAHRLSTIKNANEICVLHEGRIVERGTHDELIALGGYYRRLHEMQS
;
A
#
# COMPACT_ATOMS: atom_id res chain seq x y z
N MET A 1 -21.46 -6.17 -0.52
CA MET A 1 -21.64 -5.89 0.92
C MET A 1 -21.05 -6.99 1.81
N LYS A 2 -21.30 -8.30 1.55
CA LYS A 2 -20.69 -9.41 2.34
C LYS A 2 -19.16 -9.39 2.32
N GLU A 3 -18.55 -9.27 1.16
CA GLU A 3 -17.08 -9.22 1.01
C GLU A 3 -16.46 -8.05 1.75
N PHE A 4 -17.12 -6.90 1.69
CA PHE A 4 -16.67 -5.71 2.38
C PHE A 4 -16.75 -5.86 3.92
N LEU A 5 -17.81 -6.46 4.44
CA LEU A 5 -17.91 -6.78 5.87
C LEU A 5 -16.81 -7.76 6.33
N GLN A 6 -16.35 -8.65 5.45
CA GLN A 6 -15.20 -9.51 5.72
C GLN A 6 -13.90 -8.70 5.85
N VAL A 7 -13.70 -7.70 4.98
CA VAL A 7 -12.54 -6.79 5.06
C VAL A 7 -12.55 -6.01 6.39
N LEU A 8 -13.71 -5.45 6.77
CA LEU A 8 -13.85 -4.77 8.06
C LEU A 8 -13.59 -5.74 9.24
N LYS A 9 -14.14 -6.94 9.21
CA LYS A 9 -13.89 -7.95 10.26
C LYS A 9 -12.41 -8.32 10.39
N ARG A 10 -11.65 -8.25 9.32
CA ARG A 10 -10.21 -8.55 9.31
C ARG A 10 -9.38 -7.45 9.96
N PHE A 11 -9.66 -6.19 9.66
CA PHE A 11 -8.81 -5.06 10.06
C PHE A 11 -9.33 -4.24 11.25
N LEU A 12 -10.63 -4.32 11.56
CA LEU A 12 -11.27 -3.53 12.61
C LEU A 12 -11.01 -4.01 14.06
N PRO A 13 -10.80 -5.32 14.36
CA PRO A 13 -10.74 -5.81 15.73
C PRO A 13 -9.77 -5.08 16.67
N PRO A 14 -8.55 -4.67 16.25
CA PRO A 14 -7.63 -3.93 17.11
C PRO A 14 -8.14 -2.54 17.51
N TYR A 15 -9.06 -1.98 16.71
CA TYR A 15 -9.52 -0.59 16.78
C TYR A 15 -10.96 -0.43 17.31
N LYS A 16 -11.56 -1.48 17.88
CA LYS A 16 -12.96 -1.49 18.38
C LYS A 16 -13.28 -0.33 19.34
N LYS A 17 -12.32 0.05 20.20
CA LYS A 17 -12.49 1.17 21.15
C LYS A 17 -12.73 2.50 20.42
N TYR A 18 -11.97 2.77 19.38
CA TYR A 18 -12.13 3.99 18.58
C TYR A 18 -13.46 4.01 17.83
N LEU A 19 -13.89 2.87 17.28
CA LEU A 19 -15.19 2.75 16.64
C LEU A 19 -16.32 3.03 17.63
N ALA A 20 -16.29 2.42 18.80
CA ALA A 20 -17.31 2.63 19.83
C ALA A 20 -17.40 4.10 20.26
N LEU A 21 -16.25 4.76 20.50
CA LEU A 21 -16.20 6.18 20.84
C LEU A 21 -16.74 7.06 19.70
N THR A 22 -16.39 6.75 18.44
CA THR A 22 -16.92 7.46 17.27
C THR A 22 -18.43 7.36 17.19
N ILE A 23 -19.01 6.18 17.43
CA ILE A 23 -20.46 5.96 17.47
C ILE A 23 -21.10 6.81 18.57
N VAL A 24 -20.56 6.76 19.79
CA VAL A 24 -21.08 7.54 20.93
C VAL A 24 -21.05 9.04 20.64
N PHE A 25 -19.95 9.57 20.14
CA PHE A 25 -19.84 10.99 19.80
C PHE A 25 -20.75 11.38 18.63
N ASN A 26 -20.96 10.51 17.63
CA ASN A 26 -21.93 10.75 16.56
C ASN A 26 -23.37 10.79 17.09
N MET A 27 -23.74 9.88 17.98
CA MET A 27 -25.06 9.88 18.63
C MET A 27 -25.28 11.16 19.45
N LEU A 28 -24.27 11.54 20.24
CA LEU A 28 -24.31 12.77 21.02
C LEU A 28 -24.45 14.01 20.12
N SER A 29 -23.66 14.08 19.05
CA SER A 29 -23.74 15.18 18.08
C SER A 29 -25.09 15.23 17.37
N ALA A 30 -25.68 14.09 17.01
CA ALA A 30 -27.00 14.01 16.39
C ALA A 30 -28.10 14.48 17.36
N LEU A 31 -28.05 14.03 18.61
CA LEU A 31 -28.97 14.43 19.65
C LEU A 31 -28.90 15.94 19.90
N LEU A 32 -27.69 16.47 20.12
CA LEU A 32 -27.49 17.91 20.33
C LEU A 32 -27.92 18.74 19.12
N ASN A 33 -27.82 18.20 17.90
CA ASN A 33 -28.30 18.88 16.71
C ASN A 33 -29.82 19.04 16.69
N ILE A 34 -30.57 18.02 17.12
CA ILE A 34 -32.04 18.08 17.28
C ILE A 34 -32.40 19.15 18.28
N PHE A 35 -31.76 19.20 19.45
CA PHE A 35 -31.99 20.21 20.47
C PHE A 35 -31.61 21.62 20.00
N SER A 36 -30.51 21.80 19.30
CA SER A 36 -30.11 23.09 18.73
C SER A 36 -31.16 23.63 17.75
N PHE A 37 -31.72 22.79 16.89
CA PHE A 37 -32.77 23.20 15.98
C PHE A 37 -34.12 23.39 16.68
N ALA A 38 -34.45 22.62 17.73
CA ALA A 38 -35.65 22.78 18.51
C ALA A 38 -35.74 24.17 19.21
N ALA A 39 -34.57 24.73 19.56
CA ALA A 39 -34.51 26.09 20.10
C ALA A 39 -35.00 27.19 19.13
N LEU A 40 -35.12 26.89 17.83
CA LEU A 40 -35.73 27.81 16.86
C LEU A 40 -37.21 28.02 17.10
N ILE A 41 -37.93 27.02 17.65
CA ILE A 41 -39.37 27.13 17.91
C ILE A 41 -39.67 28.31 18.83
N PRO A 42 -39.13 28.40 20.06
CA PRO A 42 -39.42 29.52 20.94
C PRO A 42 -38.87 30.86 20.40
N ILE A 43 -37.76 30.86 19.67
CA ILE A 43 -37.25 32.08 19.01
C ILE A 43 -38.28 32.63 18.02
N LEU A 44 -38.83 31.76 17.16
CA LEU A 44 -39.83 32.17 16.16
C LEU A 44 -41.15 32.56 16.82
N GLN A 45 -41.57 31.88 17.89
CA GLN A 45 -42.77 32.25 18.66
C GLN A 45 -42.65 33.65 19.25
N ILE A 46 -41.52 34.01 19.87
CA ILE A 46 -41.26 35.31 20.44
C ILE A 46 -41.23 36.41 19.36
N LEU A 47 -40.52 36.16 18.25
CA LEU A 47 -40.36 37.14 17.16
C LEU A 47 -41.66 37.42 16.43
N PHE A 48 -42.45 36.40 16.13
CA PHE A 48 -43.68 36.55 15.36
C PHE A 48 -44.94 36.76 16.22
N ARG A 49 -44.81 36.77 17.55
CA ARG A 49 -45.92 36.90 18.50
C ARG A 49 -47.09 35.96 18.19
N THR A 50 -46.73 34.70 17.77
CA THR A 50 -47.75 33.71 17.44
C THR A 50 -48.50 33.26 18.68
N GLU A 51 -49.81 32.93 18.53
CA GLU A 51 -50.63 32.36 19.59
C GLU A 51 -49.95 31.15 20.21
N GLY A 52 -49.77 31.16 21.54
CA GLY A 52 -48.99 30.15 22.28
C GLY A 52 -47.89 30.73 23.18
N THR A 53 -47.36 31.95 22.85
CA THR A 53 -46.45 32.66 23.75
C THR A 53 -47.21 33.26 24.93
N GLY A 54 -47.11 32.63 26.10
CA GLY A 54 -47.77 33.11 27.33
C GLY A 54 -49.08 32.39 27.71
N THR A 55 -49.43 31.30 27.03
CA THR A 55 -50.67 30.54 27.32
C THR A 55 -50.47 29.34 28.25
N ALA A 56 -49.26 28.78 28.34
CA ALA A 56 -48.97 27.68 29.26
C ALA A 56 -48.84 28.22 30.70
N THR A 57 -49.85 28.04 31.48
CA THR A 57 -49.91 28.53 32.87
C THR A 57 -49.50 27.48 33.90
N GLN A 58 -49.50 26.20 33.54
CA GLN A 58 -49.15 25.08 34.43
C GLN A 58 -48.27 24.03 33.74
N LEU A 59 -47.38 23.42 34.53
CA LEU A 59 -46.58 22.26 34.08
C LEU A 59 -47.46 21.03 33.95
N MET A 60 -47.35 20.34 32.82
CA MET A 60 -47.95 19.02 32.65
C MET A 60 -47.10 17.94 33.32
N PRO A 61 -47.68 17.00 34.08
CA PRO A 61 -46.96 15.87 34.64
C PRO A 61 -46.41 14.95 33.52
N TRP A 62 -45.24 14.38 33.74
CA TRP A 62 -44.62 13.49 32.77
C TRP A 62 -45.47 12.22 32.54
N SER A 63 -45.93 12.02 31.30
CA SER A 63 -46.66 10.85 30.84
C SER A 63 -46.11 10.40 29.49
N PHE A 64 -45.92 9.08 29.34
CA PHE A 64 -45.48 8.52 28.06
C PHE A 64 -46.57 8.51 26.98
N ASP A 65 -47.83 8.50 27.37
CA ASP A 65 -48.97 8.48 26.43
C ASP A 65 -49.13 9.80 25.65
N ASN A 66 -48.76 10.93 26.27
CA ASN A 66 -48.86 12.27 25.68
C ASN A 66 -47.51 13.01 25.69
N LEU A 67 -46.42 12.28 25.44
CA LEU A 67 -45.04 12.79 25.57
C LEU A 67 -44.79 14.05 24.72
N LYS A 68 -45.38 14.12 23.53
CA LYS A 68 -45.28 15.29 22.63
C LYS A 68 -45.90 16.55 23.28
N ASP A 69 -47.10 16.43 23.81
CA ASP A 69 -47.83 17.54 24.39
C ASP A 69 -47.18 17.98 25.71
N VAL A 70 -46.66 17.04 26.50
CA VAL A 70 -45.92 17.32 27.74
C VAL A 70 -44.63 18.08 27.45
N ILE A 71 -43.84 17.65 26.46
CA ILE A 71 -42.58 18.33 26.10
C ILE A 71 -42.86 19.74 25.56
N SER A 72 -43.84 19.88 24.65
CA SER A 72 -44.20 21.17 24.07
C SER A 72 -44.73 22.13 25.13
N ASN A 73 -45.71 21.70 25.94
CA ASN A 73 -46.27 22.52 26.99
C ASN A 73 -45.25 22.94 28.05
N ASN A 74 -44.43 22.03 28.50
CA ASN A 74 -43.42 22.34 29.52
C ASN A 74 -42.35 23.29 28.99
N ALA A 75 -41.93 23.13 27.73
CA ALA A 75 -41.02 24.08 27.09
C ALA A 75 -41.63 25.47 26.96
N ASP A 76 -42.87 25.54 26.50
CA ASP A 76 -43.63 26.81 26.39
C ASP A 76 -43.83 27.44 27.77
N TYR A 77 -44.12 26.67 28.82
CA TYR A 77 -44.23 27.16 30.21
C TYR A 77 -42.92 27.82 30.68
N TYR A 78 -41.78 27.19 30.55
CA TYR A 78 -40.50 27.77 30.97
C TYR A 78 -40.14 29.02 30.17
N VAL A 79 -40.38 29.04 28.85
CA VAL A 79 -40.17 30.20 28.00
C VAL A 79 -41.10 31.36 28.43
N THR A 80 -42.37 31.07 28.71
CA THR A 80 -43.36 32.05 29.20
C THR A 80 -42.94 32.64 30.55
N GLN A 81 -42.50 31.79 31.47
CA GLN A 81 -42.02 32.24 32.78
C GLN A 81 -40.76 33.13 32.65
N LEU A 82 -39.84 32.82 31.75
CA LEU A 82 -38.68 33.65 31.43
C LEU A 82 -39.11 35.02 30.84
N ILE A 83 -40.07 35.04 29.92
CA ILE A 83 -40.57 36.27 29.34
C ILE A 83 -41.19 37.17 30.43
N HIS A 84 -41.95 36.59 31.34
CA HIS A 84 -42.56 37.35 32.44
C HIS A 84 -41.54 37.88 33.46
N SER A 85 -40.43 37.14 33.68
CA SER A 85 -39.42 37.51 34.69
C SER A 85 -38.40 38.53 34.17
N VAL A 86 -37.91 38.39 32.93
CA VAL A 86 -36.81 39.22 32.40
C VAL A 86 -37.14 39.96 31.09
N GLY A 87 -38.35 39.81 30.57
CA GLY A 87 -38.80 40.44 29.32
C GLY A 87 -38.40 39.68 28.06
N SER A 88 -39.15 39.92 26.97
CA SER A 88 -39.00 39.18 25.70
C SER A 88 -37.60 39.31 25.06
N THR A 89 -37.01 40.52 25.07
CA THR A 89 -35.71 40.79 24.46
C THR A 89 -34.59 40.06 25.21
N THR A 90 -34.61 40.06 26.55
CA THR A 90 -33.62 39.36 27.37
C THR A 90 -33.77 37.84 27.24
N THR A 91 -35.03 37.35 27.20
CA THR A 91 -35.30 35.92 26.95
C THR A 91 -34.74 35.47 25.60
N LEU A 92 -34.88 36.29 24.56
CA LEU A 92 -34.33 36.02 23.24
C LEU A 92 -32.80 35.93 23.27
N LEU A 93 -32.12 36.80 24.02
CA LEU A 93 -30.68 36.74 24.26
C LEU A 93 -30.27 35.44 24.99
N LEU A 94 -31.00 35.07 26.06
CA LEU A 94 -30.72 33.85 26.82
C LEU A 94 -30.90 32.59 25.98
N ILE A 95 -31.95 32.50 25.17
CA ILE A 95 -32.15 31.37 24.23
C ILE A 95 -31.05 31.38 23.16
N GLY A 96 -30.63 32.55 22.67
CA GLY A 96 -29.50 32.67 21.75
C GLY A 96 -28.18 32.17 22.36
N LEU A 97 -27.88 32.52 23.62
CA LEU A 97 -26.72 32.00 24.35
C LEU A 97 -26.80 30.48 24.58
N PHE A 98 -27.98 29.96 24.92
CA PHE A 98 -28.23 28.53 25.02
C PHE A 98 -28.00 27.82 23.67
N LEU A 99 -28.48 28.39 22.57
CA LEU A 99 -28.24 27.89 21.22
C LEU A 99 -26.74 27.89 20.87
N ALA A 100 -26.02 28.95 21.21
CA ALA A 100 -24.57 29.02 21.01
C ALA A 100 -23.83 27.94 21.82
N PHE A 101 -24.22 27.74 23.08
CA PHE A 101 -23.64 26.71 23.94
C PHE A 101 -23.92 25.28 23.43
N THR A 102 -25.18 25.00 23.09
CA THR A 102 -25.54 23.67 22.52
C THR A 102 -24.87 23.42 21.19
N THR A 103 -24.70 24.44 20.35
CA THR A 103 -23.95 24.35 19.08
C THR A 103 -22.47 24.10 19.32
N MET A 104 -21.89 24.75 20.34
CA MET A 104 -20.49 24.48 20.74
C MET A 104 -20.30 23.02 21.18
N LEU A 105 -21.18 22.49 22.01
CA LEU A 105 -21.16 21.10 22.43
C LEU A 105 -21.35 20.13 21.26
N LYS A 106 -22.32 20.42 20.38
CA LYS A 106 -22.56 19.63 19.15
C LYS A 106 -21.34 19.58 18.25
N THR A 107 -20.73 20.73 17.95
CA THR A 107 -19.54 20.80 17.10
C THR A 107 -18.34 20.18 17.77
N GLY A 108 -18.21 20.31 19.09
CA GLY A 108 -17.20 19.60 19.89
C GLY A 108 -17.34 18.09 19.81
N ALA A 109 -18.56 17.56 19.99
CA ALA A 109 -18.85 16.13 19.84
C ALA A 109 -18.59 15.63 18.41
N TYR A 110 -18.96 16.41 17.39
CA TYR A 110 -18.65 16.10 16.00
C TYR A 110 -17.14 16.07 15.73
N PHE A 111 -16.40 17.05 16.26
CA PHE A 111 -14.93 17.07 16.15
C PHE A 111 -14.32 15.87 16.84
N LEU A 112 -14.74 15.53 18.08
CA LEU A 112 -14.25 14.36 18.80
C LEU A 112 -14.54 13.06 18.05
N SER A 113 -15.73 12.92 17.44
CA SER A 113 -16.03 11.79 16.57
C SER A 113 -15.07 11.70 15.40
N SER A 114 -14.82 12.81 14.72
CA SER A 114 -13.90 12.86 13.57
C SER A 114 -12.45 12.66 13.99
N ALA A 115 -12.03 13.17 15.13
CA ALA A 115 -10.68 12.99 15.67
C ALA A 115 -10.45 11.53 16.10
N THR A 116 -11.45 10.89 16.69
CA THR A 116 -11.34 9.50 17.19
C THR A 116 -11.21 8.48 16.06
N ILE A 117 -11.73 8.77 14.87
CA ILE A 117 -11.63 7.85 13.71
C ILE A 117 -10.23 7.87 13.07
N ILE A 118 -9.44 8.94 13.25
CA ILE A 118 -8.11 9.10 12.64
C ILE A 118 -7.12 8.02 13.08
N PRO A 119 -6.92 7.72 14.39
CA PRO A 119 -6.02 6.66 14.83
C PRO A 119 -6.40 5.27 14.28
N MET A 120 -7.70 5.00 14.13
CA MET A 120 -8.17 3.77 13.52
C MET A 120 -7.80 3.71 12.03
N ARG A 121 -8.07 4.78 11.28
CA ARG A 121 -7.75 4.91 9.86
C ARG A 121 -6.25 4.70 9.59
N THR A 122 -5.41 5.48 10.27
CA THR A 122 -3.94 5.43 10.09
C THR A 122 -3.35 4.11 10.59
N GLY A 123 -3.91 3.54 11.66
CA GLY A 123 -3.53 2.25 12.20
C GLY A 123 -3.80 1.10 11.23
N ILE A 124 -4.98 1.04 10.63
CA ILE A 124 -5.33 0.02 9.62
C ILE A 124 -4.38 0.11 8.40
N VAL A 125 -4.11 1.32 7.92
CA VAL A 125 -3.17 1.54 6.80
C VAL A 125 -1.76 1.04 7.14
N ARG A 126 -1.28 1.38 8.34
CA ARG A 126 0.01 0.88 8.86
C ARG A 126 0.04 -0.65 8.89
N ASP A 127 -1.01 -1.27 9.42
CA ASP A 127 -1.05 -2.72 9.59
C ASP A 127 -1.09 -3.44 8.23
N ILE A 128 -1.83 -2.93 7.24
CA ILE A 128 -1.82 -3.45 5.87
C ILE A 128 -0.43 -3.33 5.25
N ARG A 129 0.22 -2.16 5.35
CA ARG A 129 1.58 -1.95 4.82
C ARG A 129 2.60 -2.87 5.47
N ASN A 130 2.53 -3.03 6.80
CA ASN A 130 3.41 -3.94 7.53
C ASN A 130 3.21 -5.40 7.12
N GLN A 131 1.94 -5.86 6.96
CA GLN A 131 1.65 -7.21 6.48
C GLN A 131 2.18 -7.43 5.05
N LEU A 132 1.96 -6.46 4.14
CA LEU A 132 2.48 -6.52 2.78
C LEU A 132 4.01 -6.58 2.78
N TYR A 133 4.68 -5.69 3.52
CA TYR A 133 6.14 -5.63 3.57
C TYR A 133 6.74 -6.93 4.10
N ARG A 134 6.21 -7.48 5.20
CA ARG A 134 6.65 -8.76 5.75
C ARG A 134 6.43 -9.90 4.76
N LYS A 135 5.30 -9.92 4.06
CA LYS A 135 5.02 -10.93 3.05
C LYS A 135 5.98 -10.82 1.86
N ILE A 136 6.22 -9.60 1.36
CA ILE A 136 7.17 -9.34 0.27
C ILE A 136 8.57 -9.87 0.64
N THR A 137 9.04 -9.60 1.86
CA THR A 137 10.37 -10.07 2.29
C THR A 137 10.46 -11.58 2.53
N SER A 138 9.33 -12.27 2.73
CA SER A 138 9.29 -13.74 2.89
C SER A 138 9.12 -14.49 1.57
N LEU A 139 8.61 -13.85 0.51
CA LEU A 139 8.36 -14.51 -0.77
C LEU A 139 9.65 -14.90 -1.49
N PRO A 140 9.68 -16.05 -2.19
CA PRO A 140 10.83 -16.53 -2.92
C PRO A 140 11.18 -15.63 -4.11
N LEU A 141 12.45 -15.66 -4.50
CA LEU A 141 12.98 -14.79 -5.56
C LEU A 141 12.23 -14.94 -6.89
N GLY A 142 11.77 -16.15 -7.21
CA GLY A 142 10.99 -16.46 -8.41
C GLY A 142 9.63 -15.76 -8.51
N PHE A 143 9.13 -15.21 -7.41
CA PHE A 143 7.91 -14.39 -7.41
C PHE A 143 8.14 -13.02 -8.06
N PHE A 144 9.36 -12.49 -7.99
CA PHE A 144 9.72 -11.15 -8.42
C PHE A 144 10.28 -11.15 -9.84
N SER A 145 9.44 -10.95 -10.84
CA SER A 145 9.86 -10.55 -12.19
C SER A 145 9.93 -9.01 -12.27
N ASP A 146 10.60 -8.48 -13.31
CA ASP A 146 10.68 -7.02 -13.49
C ASP A 146 9.29 -6.37 -13.66
N GLU A 147 8.37 -7.05 -14.32
CA GLU A 147 6.96 -6.62 -14.43
C GLU A 147 6.26 -6.55 -13.06
N ARG A 148 6.56 -7.48 -12.15
CA ARG A 148 5.93 -7.54 -10.83
C ARG A 148 6.47 -6.52 -9.84
N LYS A 149 7.70 -6.04 -9.97
CA LYS A 149 8.26 -5.03 -9.03
C LYS A 149 7.45 -3.72 -9.05
N GLY A 150 7.18 -3.19 -10.23
CA GLY A 150 6.36 -1.99 -10.40
C GLY A 150 4.92 -2.17 -9.88
N ASP A 151 4.33 -3.34 -10.13
CA ASP A 151 3.00 -3.69 -9.66
C ASP A 151 2.94 -3.75 -8.12
N ILE A 152 3.96 -4.32 -7.47
CA ILE A 152 4.06 -4.37 -6.00
C ILE A 152 4.14 -2.96 -5.41
N ILE A 153 4.96 -2.07 -5.99
CA ILE A 153 5.07 -0.67 -5.57
C ILE A 153 3.73 0.05 -5.72
N ALA A 154 3.05 -0.12 -6.86
CA ALA A 154 1.73 0.46 -7.10
C ALA A 154 0.68 -0.02 -6.08
N ARG A 155 0.73 -1.29 -5.67
CA ARG A 155 -0.17 -1.83 -4.63
C ARG A 155 0.13 -1.26 -3.26
N MET A 156 1.40 -1.13 -2.86
CA MET A 156 1.80 -0.57 -1.57
C MET A 156 1.47 0.92 -1.44
N THR A 157 1.46 1.66 -2.53
CA THR A 157 1.21 3.12 -2.55
C THR A 157 -0.24 3.44 -2.90
N GLY A 158 -0.70 3.05 -4.08
CA GLY A 158 -2.01 3.39 -4.63
C GLY A 158 -3.15 2.56 -4.03
N ASP A 159 -3.05 1.22 -4.10
CA ASP A 159 -4.14 0.35 -3.66
C ASP A 159 -4.42 0.46 -2.16
N VAL A 160 -3.40 0.63 -1.33
CA VAL A 160 -3.58 0.86 0.11
C VAL A 160 -4.35 2.15 0.37
N GLY A 161 -4.10 3.23 -0.40
CA GLY A 161 -4.86 4.49 -0.31
C GLY A 161 -6.32 4.33 -0.73
N GLU A 162 -6.59 3.52 -1.75
CA GLU A 162 -7.96 3.22 -2.17
C GLU A 162 -8.73 2.39 -1.12
N VAL A 163 -8.06 1.43 -0.50
CA VAL A 163 -8.62 0.65 0.62
C VAL A 163 -8.93 1.57 1.80
N GLU A 164 -8.03 2.49 2.13
CA GLU A 164 -8.23 3.51 3.16
C GLU A 164 -9.51 4.34 2.89
N SER A 165 -9.63 4.89 1.68
CA SER A 165 -10.80 5.70 1.27
C SER A 165 -12.09 4.89 1.29
N SER A 166 -12.03 3.62 0.89
CA SER A 166 -13.17 2.69 0.91
C SER A 166 -13.61 2.36 2.33
N ILE A 167 -12.67 2.07 3.23
CA ILE A 167 -12.97 1.80 4.65
C ILE A 167 -13.67 3.01 5.27
N MET A 168 -13.16 4.23 5.04
CA MET A 168 -13.75 5.44 5.58
C MET A 168 -15.18 5.67 5.07
N SER A 169 -15.39 5.59 3.74
CA SER A 169 -16.72 5.73 3.14
C SER A 169 -17.70 4.70 3.68
N SER A 170 -17.21 3.53 4.02
CA SER A 170 -18.03 2.44 4.56
C SER A 170 -18.38 2.60 6.03
N LEU A 171 -17.46 3.10 6.82
CA LEU A 171 -17.73 3.42 8.22
C LEU A 171 -18.76 4.56 8.32
N ASP A 172 -18.64 5.58 7.46
CA ASP A 172 -19.66 6.63 7.36
C ASP A 172 -21.01 6.06 6.92
N MET A 173 -21.03 5.17 5.94
CA MET A 173 -22.27 4.54 5.44
C MET A 173 -22.92 3.60 6.46
N LEU A 174 -22.12 2.82 7.21
CA LEU A 174 -22.64 1.81 8.12
C LEU A 174 -22.97 2.34 9.52
N PHE A 175 -22.29 3.37 9.98
CA PHE A 175 -22.40 3.86 11.36
C PHE A 175 -22.83 5.30 11.43
N LYS A 176 -22.13 6.25 10.82
CA LYS A 176 -22.42 7.69 10.97
C LYS A 176 -23.74 8.07 10.32
N ASN A 177 -23.91 7.80 9.03
CA ASN A 177 -25.09 8.25 8.29
C ASN A 177 -26.39 7.58 8.74
N PRO A 178 -26.46 6.26 9.05
CA PRO A 178 -27.66 5.64 9.59
C PRO A 178 -28.06 6.22 10.95
N ILE A 179 -27.10 6.50 11.82
CA ILE A 179 -27.37 7.14 13.11
C ILE A 179 -28.06 8.50 12.88
N LEU A 180 -27.46 9.36 12.04
CA LEU A 180 -28.03 10.67 11.72
C LEU A 180 -29.43 10.55 11.12
N ILE A 181 -29.61 9.64 10.16
CA ILE A 181 -30.91 9.44 9.50
C ILE A 181 -31.94 8.95 10.52
N ILE A 182 -31.63 7.95 11.35
CA ILE A 182 -32.54 7.43 12.38
C ILE A 182 -32.96 8.56 13.33
N PHE A 183 -31.99 9.32 13.85
CA PHE A 183 -32.31 10.43 14.77
C PHE A 183 -33.18 11.51 14.12
N TYR A 184 -32.85 11.91 12.88
CA TYR A 184 -33.64 12.94 12.17
C TYR A 184 -35.02 12.43 11.79
N PHE A 185 -35.16 11.21 11.29
CA PHE A 185 -36.46 10.61 11.00
C PHE A 185 -37.30 10.41 12.25
N SER A 186 -36.71 10.00 13.37
CA SER A 186 -37.43 9.91 14.66
C SER A 186 -37.96 11.26 15.10
N ALA A 187 -37.17 12.33 14.96
CA ALA A 187 -37.62 13.69 15.26
C ALA A 187 -38.73 14.13 14.31
N LEU A 188 -38.64 13.88 13.02
CA LEU A 188 -39.70 14.20 12.05
C LEU A 188 -40.99 13.44 12.33
N LEU A 189 -40.92 12.14 12.68
CA LEU A 189 -42.08 11.32 13.07
C LEU A 189 -42.73 11.86 14.33
N PHE A 190 -41.92 12.28 15.30
CA PHE A 190 -42.42 12.89 16.54
C PHE A 190 -43.15 14.20 16.30
N ILE A 191 -42.68 15.02 15.35
CA ILE A 191 -43.32 16.30 14.99
C ILE A 191 -44.65 16.07 14.26
N SER A 192 -44.60 15.29 13.15
CA SER A 192 -45.78 14.96 12.34
C SER A 192 -45.56 13.67 11.57
N TRP A 193 -46.26 12.61 12.00
CA TRP A 193 -46.17 11.32 11.33
C TRP A 193 -46.80 11.35 9.91
N GLN A 194 -47.82 12.19 9.70
CA GLN A 194 -48.51 12.35 8.41
C GLN A 194 -47.58 12.95 7.36
N LEU A 195 -46.90 14.06 7.68
CA LEU A 195 -45.93 14.68 6.78
C LEU A 195 -44.72 13.78 6.54
N THR A 196 -44.28 13.05 7.55
CA THR A 196 -43.11 12.14 7.44
C THR A 196 -43.44 10.95 6.55
N LEU A 197 -44.61 10.35 6.66
CA LEU A 197 -45.05 9.26 5.78
C LEU A 197 -45.16 9.74 4.32
N PHE A 198 -45.72 10.92 4.12
CA PHE A 198 -45.78 11.56 2.81
C PHE A 198 -44.37 11.79 2.22
N THR A 199 -43.44 12.32 3.02
CA THR A 199 -42.06 12.56 2.61
C THR A 199 -41.33 11.26 2.23
N LEU A 200 -41.64 10.16 2.92
CA LEU A 200 -41.02 8.87 2.68
C LEU A 200 -41.27 8.33 1.25
N ILE A 201 -42.39 8.73 0.62
CA ILE A 201 -42.72 8.35 -0.76
C ILE A 201 -41.71 8.92 -1.76
N PHE A 202 -41.09 10.06 -1.45
CA PHE A 202 -40.11 10.69 -2.35
C PHE A 202 -38.68 10.15 -2.21
N VAL A 203 -38.35 9.48 -1.11
CA VAL A 203 -37.01 8.93 -0.87
C VAL A 203 -36.58 7.92 -1.95
N PRO A 204 -37.41 6.95 -2.39
CA PRO A 204 -37.08 6.05 -3.47
C PRO A 204 -36.86 6.76 -4.82
N ILE A 205 -37.64 7.79 -5.11
CA ILE A 205 -37.54 8.60 -6.33
C ILE A 205 -36.18 9.31 -6.34
N PHE A 206 -35.82 9.93 -5.23
CA PHE A 206 -34.52 10.58 -5.04
C PHE A 206 -33.36 9.58 -5.22
N GLY A 207 -33.45 8.40 -4.58
CA GLY A 207 -32.48 7.32 -4.70
C GLY A 207 -32.31 6.80 -6.13
N TRP A 208 -33.40 6.69 -6.88
CA TRP A 208 -33.36 6.28 -8.29
C TRP A 208 -32.61 7.29 -9.17
N PHE A 209 -32.91 8.59 -9.04
CA PHE A 209 -32.23 9.67 -9.75
C PHE A 209 -30.72 9.67 -9.47
N MET A 210 -30.34 9.61 -8.19
CA MET A 210 -28.93 9.57 -7.78
C MET A 210 -28.23 8.29 -8.28
N GLY A 211 -28.93 7.17 -8.34
CA GLY A 211 -28.42 5.91 -8.88
C GLY A 211 -28.12 5.97 -10.39
N VAL A 212 -28.92 6.70 -11.16
CA VAL A 212 -28.66 6.91 -12.61
C VAL A 212 -27.39 7.73 -12.84
N VAL A 213 -27.22 8.82 -12.08
CA VAL A 213 -26.00 9.66 -12.14
C VAL A 213 -24.76 8.84 -11.75
N GLY A 214 -24.84 8.06 -10.68
CA GLY A 214 -23.74 7.23 -10.19
C GLY A 214 -23.27 6.15 -11.19
N ARG A 215 -24.19 5.48 -11.88
CA ARG A 215 -23.84 4.46 -12.89
C ARG A 215 -23.04 5.02 -14.05
N LYS A 216 -23.46 6.17 -14.61
CA LYS A 216 -22.73 6.84 -15.70
C LYS A 216 -21.37 7.38 -15.26
N LEU A 217 -21.25 7.82 -14.01
CA LEU A 217 -19.98 8.25 -13.42
C LEU A 217 -18.97 7.09 -13.37
N LYS A 218 -19.39 5.90 -12.91
CA LYS A 218 -18.54 4.70 -12.82
C LYS A 218 -17.92 4.32 -14.17
N GLN A 219 -18.70 4.29 -15.25
CA GLN A 219 -18.20 3.93 -16.59
C GLN A 219 -17.11 4.88 -17.08
N ASN A 220 -17.30 6.20 -16.89
CA ASN A 220 -16.29 7.17 -17.32
C ASN A 220 -15.02 7.16 -16.46
N SER A 221 -15.16 6.87 -15.18
CA SER A 221 -14.00 6.75 -14.27
C SER A 221 -13.09 5.59 -14.68
N ILE A 222 -13.63 4.44 -15.10
CA ILE A 222 -12.84 3.31 -15.59
C ILE A 222 -12.03 3.71 -16.81
N LYS A 223 -12.65 4.43 -17.77
CA LYS A 223 -11.94 4.92 -18.97
C LYS A 223 -10.85 5.93 -18.64
N ALA A 224 -11.11 6.85 -17.70
CA ALA A 224 -10.11 7.81 -17.25
C ALA A 224 -8.92 7.10 -16.58
N GLN A 225 -9.18 6.04 -15.81
CA GLN A 225 -8.13 5.27 -15.15
C GLN A 225 -7.25 4.48 -16.14
N SER A 226 -7.82 3.92 -17.20
CA SER A 226 -7.05 3.29 -18.29
C SER A 226 -6.11 4.31 -18.95
N LEU A 227 -6.63 5.48 -19.34
CA LEU A 227 -5.81 6.54 -19.94
C LEU A 227 -4.74 7.10 -19.01
N TRP A 228 -4.97 7.11 -17.71
CA TRP A 228 -3.92 7.43 -16.71
C TRP A 228 -2.80 6.41 -16.73
N SER A 229 -3.12 5.13 -16.78
CA SER A 229 -2.12 4.05 -16.89
C SER A 229 -1.27 4.21 -18.15
N ASP A 230 -1.91 4.51 -19.31
CA ASP A 230 -1.21 4.75 -20.57
C ASP A 230 -0.26 5.96 -20.46
N THR A 231 -0.71 7.04 -19.76
CA THR A 231 0.11 8.23 -19.52
C THR A 231 1.34 7.89 -18.66
N MET A 232 1.15 7.09 -17.60
CA MET A 232 2.27 6.69 -16.74
C MET A 232 3.25 5.76 -17.44
N SER A 233 2.77 4.82 -18.24
CA SER A 233 3.62 3.95 -19.07
C SER A 233 4.45 4.77 -20.06
N GLN A 234 3.88 5.84 -20.64
CA GLN A 234 4.64 6.75 -21.53
C GLN A 234 5.74 7.51 -20.77
N VAL A 235 5.48 7.94 -19.54
CA VAL A 235 6.50 8.61 -18.69
C VAL A 235 7.62 7.63 -18.34
N GLU A 236 7.29 6.40 -17.96
CA GLU A 236 8.25 5.36 -17.63
C GLU A 236 9.14 5.00 -18.83
N GLU A 237 8.54 4.80 -20.02
CA GLU A 237 9.26 4.58 -21.28
C GLU A 237 10.21 5.74 -21.60
N THR A 238 9.73 6.97 -21.43
CA THR A 238 10.54 8.19 -21.68
C THR A 238 11.73 8.29 -20.74
N LEU A 239 11.51 8.08 -19.43
CA LEU A 239 12.57 8.14 -18.43
C LEU A 239 13.60 7.02 -18.62
N GLY A 240 13.15 5.80 -18.93
CA GLY A 240 14.03 4.68 -19.24
C GLY A 240 14.85 4.88 -20.52
N GLY A 241 14.27 5.53 -21.53
CA GLY A 241 14.89 5.81 -22.82
C GLY A 241 15.53 7.18 -22.96
N LEU A 242 15.65 7.98 -21.88
CA LEU A 242 16.04 9.39 -21.97
C LEU A 242 17.38 9.63 -22.69
N ARG A 243 18.38 8.78 -22.46
CA ARG A 243 19.68 8.85 -23.14
C ARG A 243 19.53 8.67 -24.65
N ILE A 244 18.66 7.75 -25.09
CA ILE A 244 18.41 7.50 -26.51
C ILE A 244 17.67 8.68 -27.14
N ILE A 245 16.64 9.19 -26.44
CA ILE A 245 15.88 10.37 -26.88
C ILE A 245 16.82 11.56 -27.12
N LYS A 246 17.74 11.80 -26.18
CA LYS A 246 18.76 12.87 -26.29
C LYS A 246 19.75 12.62 -27.42
N ALA A 247 20.25 11.38 -27.55
CA ALA A 247 21.20 11.02 -28.60
C ALA A 247 20.64 11.17 -30.03
N PHE A 248 19.34 10.96 -30.19
CA PHE A 248 18.66 11.05 -31.49
C PHE A 248 17.88 12.37 -31.68
N CYS A 249 17.99 13.34 -30.74
CA CYS A 249 17.27 14.61 -30.76
C CYS A 249 15.75 14.41 -31.00
N ALA A 250 15.17 13.42 -30.32
CA ALA A 250 13.80 12.96 -30.55
C ALA A 250 12.78 13.55 -29.54
N GLU A 251 13.15 14.64 -28.83
CA GLU A 251 12.33 15.27 -27.81
C GLU A 251 10.96 15.69 -28.32
N ASP A 252 10.92 16.35 -29.49
CA ASP A 252 9.67 16.85 -30.07
C ASP A 252 8.70 15.70 -30.40
N LYS A 253 9.22 14.59 -30.94
CA LYS A 253 8.41 13.40 -31.23
C LYS A 253 7.81 12.79 -29.96
N MET A 254 8.61 12.76 -28.86
CA MET A 254 8.13 12.24 -27.58
C MET A 254 7.12 13.20 -26.93
N ASN A 255 7.35 14.52 -27.02
CA ASN A 255 6.43 15.54 -26.53
C ASN A 255 5.08 15.44 -27.26
N GLU A 256 5.06 15.37 -28.59
CA GLU A 256 3.82 15.20 -29.37
C GLU A 256 3.05 13.92 -28.98
N ARG A 257 3.77 12.81 -28.76
CA ARG A 257 3.18 11.55 -28.33
C ARG A 257 2.55 11.67 -26.93
N PHE A 258 3.27 12.29 -26.01
CA PHE A 258 2.79 12.55 -24.64
C PHE A 258 1.58 13.49 -24.65
N ASP A 259 1.63 14.60 -25.38
CA ASP A 259 0.55 15.58 -25.48
C ASP A 259 -0.75 14.95 -26.00
N ARG A 260 -0.67 14.04 -26.97
CA ARG A 260 -1.82 13.32 -27.51
C ARG A 260 -2.49 12.44 -26.45
N ILE A 261 -1.69 11.65 -25.72
CA ILE A 261 -2.17 10.76 -24.66
C ILE A 261 -2.75 11.60 -23.52
N ASN A 262 -2.01 12.62 -23.07
CA ASN A 262 -2.40 13.50 -21.96
C ASN A 262 -3.66 14.32 -22.28
N SER A 263 -3.84 14.76 -23.52
CA SER A 263 -5.08 15.43 -23.98
C SER A 263 -6.29 14.49 -23.93
N SER A 264 -6.09 13.22 -24.28
CA SER A 264 -7.13 12.19 -24.17
C SER A 264 -7.52 11.94 -22.72
N TYR A 265 -6.53 11.82 -21.83
CA TYR A 265 -6.71 11.71 -20.38
C TYR A 265 -7.43 12.94 -19.82
N ARG A 266 -6.97 14.16 -20.14
CA ARG A 266 -7.63 15.41 -19.75
C ARG A 266 -9.12 15.40 -20.10
N THR A 267 -9.45 15.03 -21.32
CA THR A 267 -10.85 15.01 -21.79
C THR A 267 -11.69 13.99 -21.01
N ALA A 268 -11.13 12.83 -20.71
CA ALA A 268 -11.80 11.80 -19.92
C ALA A 268 -12.03 12.27 -18.46
N VAL A 269 -11.00 12.82 -17.80
CA VAL A 269 -11.09 13.34 -16.43
C VAL A 269 -12.05 14.53 -16.35
N GLN A 270 -12.03 15.42 -17.34
CA GLN A 270 -12.97 16.54 -17.40
C GLN A 270 -14.43 16.06 -17.41
N ARG A 271 -14.74 15.04 -18.21
CA ARG A 271 -16.08 14.43 -18.24
C ARG A 271 -16.48 13.79 -16.92
N VAL A 272 -15.53 13.13 -16.25
CA VAL A 272 -15.74 12.55 -14.91
C VAL A 272 -16.06 13.65 -13.90
N ASN A 273 -15.21 14.68 -13.85
CA ASN A 273 -15.33 15.76 -12.87
C ASN A 273 -16.61 16.59 -13.07
N ILE A 274 -16.96 16.92 -14.32
CA ILE A 274 -18.22 17.63 -14.63
C ILE A 274 -19.43 16.83 -14.12
N ARG A 275 -19.45 15.51 -14.35
CA ARG A 275 -20.55 14.66 -13.88
C ARG A 275 -20.55 14.50 -12.36
N GLN A 276 -19.39 14.43 -11.75
CA GLN A 276 -19.28 14.40 -10.29
C GLN A 276 -19.79 15.70 -9.66
N GLN A 277 -19.43 16.84 -10.26
CA GLN A 277 -19.92 18.15 -9.79
C GLN A 277 -21.43 18.33 -10.01
N LEU A 278 -22.01 17.71 -11.04
CA LEU A 278 -23.44 17.75 -11.29
C LEU A 278 -24.27 17.06 -10.19
N ALA A 279 -23.68 16.10 -9.47
CA ALA A 279 -24.39 15.39 -8.42
C ALA A 279 -24.85 16.31 -7.28
N HIS A 280 -24.05 17.33 -6.92
CA HIS A 280 -24.38 18.28 -5.86
C HIS A 280 -25.57 19.21 -6.24
N PRO A 281 -25.54 19.96 -7.34
CA PRO A 281 -26.66 20.78 -7.78
C PRO A 281 -27.95 19.99 -8.02
N MET A 282 -27.84 18.79 -8.62
CA MET A 282 -28.99 17.91 -8.81
C MET A 282 -29.64 17.50 -7.49
N SER A 283 -28.84 17.13 -6.50
CA SER A 283 -29.38 16.75 -5.19
C SER A 283 -29.97 17.95 -4.45
N GLU A 284 -29.40 19.14 -4.62
CA GLU A 284 -29.92 20.37 -4.04
C GLU A 284 -31.25 20.78 -4.70
N PHE A 285 -31.31 20.73 -6.03
CA PHE A 285 -32.56 20.98 -6.78
C PHE A 285 -33.67 20.01 -6.37
N LEU A 286 -33.40 18.70 -6.36
CA LEU A 286 -34.37 17.68 -5.95
C LEU A 286 -34.80 17.88 -4.47
N GLY A 287 -33.85 18.24 -3.59
CA GLY A 287 -34.15 18.58 -2.21
C GLY A 287 -35.05 19.80 -2.06
N THR A 288 -34.80 20.84 -2.85
CA THR A 288 -35.63 22.04 -2.89
C THR A 288 -37.03 21.74 -3.42
N VAL A 289 -37.15 20.94 -4.48
CA VAL A 289 -38.46 20.49 -4.99
C VAL A 289 -39.23 19.73 -3.92
N LEU A 290 -38.55 18.80 -3.19
CA LEU A 290 -39.17 18.10 -2.07
C LEU A 290 -39.66 19.08 -0.98
N ILE A 291 -38.83 20.05 -0.61
CA ILE A 291 -39.20 21.05 0.40
C ILE A 291 -40.43 21.87 -0.06
N ILE A 292 -40.49 22.27 -1.35
CA ILE A 292 -41.65 23.02 -1.88
C ILE A 292 -42.93 22.16 -1.82
N ILE A 293 -42.85 20.88 -2.20
CA ILE A 293 -43.98 19.95 -2.12
C ILE A 293 -44.44 19.77 -0.67
N VAL A 294 -43.50 19.58 0.26
CA VAL A 294 -43.80 19.46 1.69
C VAL A 294 -44.31 20.76 2.27
N LEU A 295 -43.78 21.90 1.79
CA LEU A 295 -44.27 23.22 2.18
C LEU A 295 -45.75 23.40 1.78
N TRP A 296 -46.12 22.98 0.59
CA TRP A 296 -47.53 23.08 0.12
C TRP A 296 -48.45 22.18 0.93
N VAL A 297 -48.14 20.89 1.07
CA VAL A 297 -48.96 19.94 1.84
C VAL A 297 -48.97 20.27 3.32
N GLY A 298 -47.84 20.66 3.90
CA GLY A 298 -47.73 21.07 5.30
C GLY A 298 -48.41 22.40 5.56
N GLY A 299 -48.41 23.31 4.57
CA GLY A 299 -49.18 24.58 4.64
C GLY A 299 -50.68 24.35 4.82
N VAL A 300 -51.26 23.36 4.15
CA VAL A 300 -52.65 22.95 4.37
C VAL A 300 -52.89 22.46 5.80
N LEU A 301 -51.94 21.71 6.36
CA LEU A 301 -52.05 21.23 7.75
C LEU A 301 -51.92 22.34 8.78
N VAL A 302 -51.18 23.40 8.47
CA VAL A 302 -50.97 24.57 9.33
C VAL A 302 -52.14 25.54 9.20
N LEU A 303 -52.51 25.92 7.97
CA LEU A 303 -53.47 27.01 7.69
C LEU A 303 -54.93 26.53 7.78
N ASP A 304 -55.25 25.39 7.19
CA ASP A 304 -56.62 24.91 7.07
C ASP A 304 -57.04 24.01 8.25
N LYS A 305 -56.13 23.09 8.67
CA LYS A 305 -56.44 22.11 9.71
C LYS A 305 -55.98 22.48 11.11
N GLN A 306 -55.14 23.49 11.25
CA GLN A 306 -54.54 23.92 12.53
C GLN A 306 -53.92 22.79 13.37
N MET A 307 -53.43 21.75 12.70
CA MET A 307 -52.82 20.56 13.33
C MET A 307 -51.36 20.79 13.75
N LEU A 308 -50.69 21.82 13.19
CA LEU A 308 -49.32 22.18 13.46
C LEU A 308 -49.16 23.69 13.58
N SER A 309 -48.36 24.16 14.56
CA SER A 309 -47.98 25.56 14.64
C SER A 309 -46.98 25.95 13.55
N GLY A 310 -47.00 27.18 13.06
CA GLY A 310 -46.07 27.70 12.06
C GLY A 310 -44.58 27.49 12.44
N PRO A 311 -44.15 27.86 13.68
CA PRO A 311 -42.78 27.62 14.15
C PRO A 311 -42.38 26.15 14.16
N THR A 312 -43.27 25.25 14.57
CA THR A 312 -42.99 23.80 14.54
C THR A 312 -42.86 23.27 13.11
N PHE A 313 -43.65 23.82 12.17
CA PHE A 313 -43.53 23.45 10.76
C PHE A 313 -42.20 23.93 10.15
N ILE A 314 -41.75 25.14 10.47
CA ILE A 314 -40.43 25.63 10.04
C ILE A 314 -39.31 24.69 10.57
N TYR A 315 -39.39 24.30 11.84
CA TYR A 315 -38.46 23.34 12.43
C TYR A 315 -38.50 22.00 11.68
N TYR A 316 -39.67 21.48 11.30
CA TYR A 316 -39.79 20.28 10.47
C TYR A 316 -39.05 20.42 9.14
N LEU A 317 -39.18 21.53 8.43
CA LEU A 317 -38.51 21.80 7.17
C LEU A 317 -36.98 21.85 7.32
N VAL A 318 -36.47 22.47 8.39
CA VAL A 318 -35.02 22.49 8.70
C VAL A 318 -34.49 21.10 8.99
N MET A 319 -35.24 20.31 9.76
CA MET A 319 -34.85 18.90 10.03
C MET A 319 -34.88 18.06 8.76
N LEU A 320 -35.88 18.21 7.89
CA LEU A 320 -35.98 17.54 6.61
C LEU A 320 -34.78 17.88 5.70
N TYR A 321 -34.41 19.18 5.63
CA TYR A 321 -33.24 19.61 4.86
C TYR A 321 -31.94 18.95 5.37
N SER A 322 -31.81 18.76 6.67
CA SER A 322 -30.65 18.17 7.30
C SER A 322 -30.42 16.70 6.93
N ILE A 323 -31.46 15.96 6.50
CA ILE A 323 -31.35 14.56 6.03
C ILE A 323 -30.69 14.45 4.65
N ILE A 324 -30.74 15.49 3.84
CA ILE A 324 -30.22 15.47 2.47
C ILE A 324 -28.72 15.14 2.46
N ASN A 325 -27.93 15.69 3.38
CA ASN A 325 -26.48 15.44 3.43
C ASN A 325 -26.11 13.99 3.74
N PRO A 326 -26.63 13.33 4.79
CA PRO A 326 -26.41 11.89 4.99
C PRO A 326 -26.79 11.03 3.79
N LEU A 327 -27.88 11.36 3.08
CA LEU A 327 -28.31 10.62 1.89
C LEU A 327 -27.32 10.76 0.72
N LYS A 328 -26.71 11.94 0.54
CA LYS A 328 -25.65 12.14 -0.48
C LYS A 328 -24.42 11.26 -0.22
N GLU A 329 -24.02 11.10 1.03
CA GLU A 329 -22.85 10.30 1.38
C GLU A 329 -23.03 8.79 1.07
N PHE A 330 -24.27 8.27 1.07
CA PHE A 330 -24.53 6.91 0.58
C PHE A 330 -24.16 6.71 -0.90
N SER A 331 -24.40 7.72 -1.74
CA SER A 331 -24.02 7.66 -3.16
C SER A 331 -22.51 7.63 -3.35
N LYS A 332 -21.78 8.38 -2.53
CA LYS A 332 -20.31 8.40 -2.52
C LYS A 332 -19.72 7.07 -2.06
N ALA A 333 -20.28 6.47 -1.00
CA ALA A 333 -19.91 5.15 -0.55
C ALA A 333 -20.15 4.07 -1.62
N GLY A 334 -21.25 4.17 -2.37
CA GLY A 334 -21.57 3.28 -3.49
C GLY A 334 -20.51 3.28 -4.61
N TYR A 335 -19.72 4.33 -4.73
CA TYR A 335 -18.58 4.40 -5.67
C TYR A 335 -17.27 3.92 -5.02
N ASN A 336 -16.96 4.37 -3.81
CA ASN A 336 -15.69 4.10 -3.16
C ASN A 336 -15.54 2.64 -2.71
N ILE A 337 -16.61 2.01 -2.23
CA ILE A 337 -16.59 0.62 -1.74
C ILE A 337 -16.16 -0.38 -2.82
N PRO A 338 -16.76 -0.43 -4.02
CA PRO A 338 -16.33 -1.34 -5.08
C PRO A 338 -14.88 -1.11 -5.53
N LYS A 339 -14.44 0.16 -5.55
CA LYS A 339 -13.07 0.52 -5.91
C LYS A 339 -12.07 -0.03 -4.87
N GLY A 340 -12.36 0.16 -3.60
CA GLY A 340 -11.54 -0.39 -2.52
C GLY A 340 -11.54 -1.92 -2.47
N LEU A 341 -12.66 -2.58 -2.76
CA LEU A 341 -12.72 -4.05 -2.86
C LEU A 341 -11.80 -4.59 -3.95
N ALA A 342 -11.78 -3.97 -5.13
CA ALA A 342 -10.86 -4.34 -6.19
C ALA A 342 -9.39 -4.16 -5.77
N SER A 343 -9.08 -3.11 -5.01
CA SER A 343 -7.75 -2.90 -4.44
C SER A 343 -7.39 -3.93 -3.37
N VAL A 344 -8.34 -4.31 -2.51
CA VAL A 344 -8.15 -5.42 -1.54
C VAL A 344 -7.85 -6.72 -2.26
N GLU A 345 -8.56 -7.03 -3.34
CA GLU A 345 -8.31 -8.25 -4.14
C GLU A 345 -6.89 -8.27 -4.71
N ARG A 346 -6.39 -7.12 -5.23
CA ARG A 346 -5.00 -7.03 -5.71
C ARG A 346 -3.96 -7.15 -4.58
N ILE A 347 -4.23 -6.57 -3.42
CA ILE A 347 -3.40 -6.72 -2.21
C ILE A 347 -3.40 -8.18 -1.75
N ASP A 348 -4.56 -8.83 -1.75
CA ASP A 348 -4.70 -10.23 -1.34
C ASP A 348 -3.96 -11.20 -2.26
N LYS A 349 -3.77 -10.88 -3.56
CA LYS A 349 -2.92 -11.66 -4.45
C LYS A 349 -1.47 -11.75 -3.96
N ILE A 350 -0.94 -10.68 -3.34
CA ILE A 350 0.38 -10.73 -2.70
C ILE A 350 0.31 -11.46 -1.37
N LEU A 351 -0.64 -11.09 -0.50
CA LEU A 351 -0.72 -11.65 0.85
C LEU A 351 -0.98 -13.16 0.88
N LYS A 352 -1.73 -13.66 -0.11
CA LYS A 352 -2.05 -15.08 -0.29
C LYS A 352 -1.12 -15.81 -1.25
N ALA A 353 -0.11 -15.10 -1.82
CA ALA A 353 0.87 -15.76 -2.67
C ALA A 353 1.55 -16.89 -1.90
N GLU A 354 1.62 -18.05 -2.53
CA GLU A 354 2.26 -19.22 -1.94
C GLU A 354 3.77 -19.02 -1.89
N ASP A 355 4.35 -19.39 -0.77
CA ASP A 355 5.79 -19.52 -0.64
C ASP A 355 6.17 -20.90 -1.19
N THR A 356 6.78 -20.90 -2.39
CA THR A 356 7.21 -22.15 -3.04
C THR A 356 8.46 -22.72 -2.38
N ILE A 357 9.23 -21.90 -1.63
CA ILE A 357 10.44 -22.31 -0.92
C ILE A 357 10.14 -22.31 0.58
N LYS A 358 9.59 -23.41 1.07
CA LYS A 358 9.20 -23.54 2.48
C LYS A 358 10.34 -24.08 3.33
N GLU A 359 10.43 -23.60 4.57
CA GLU A 359 11.24 -24.27 5.59
C GLU A 359 10.73 -25.71 5.77
N PRO A 360 11.60 -26.73 5.81
CA PRO A 360 11.16 -28.10 6.04
C PRO A 360 10.55 -28.24 7.44
N GLU A 361 9.57 -29.13 7.61
CA GLU A 361 8.91 -29.37 8.91
C GLU A 361 9.91 -29.79 10.00
N ASN A 362 10.91 -30.57 9.64
CA ASN A 362 12.00 -30.99 10.51
C ASN A 362 13.34 -30.64 9.85
N PRO A 363 13.81 -29.37 9.97
CA PRO A 363 15.02 -28.93 9.30
C PRO A 363 16.25 -29.63 9.88
N VAL A 364 17.11 -30.12 9.00
CA VAL A 364 18.45 -30.56 9.38
C VAL A 364 19.31 -29.31 9.55
N HIS A 365 19.88 -29.15 10.74
CA HIS A 365 20.77 -28.04 11.06
C HIS A 365 22.21 -28.35 10.69
N ILE A 366 22.79 -27.55 9.79
CA ILE A 366 24.20 -27.65 9.39
C ILE A 366 24.96 -26.42 9.89
N LYS A 367 26.04 -26.63 10.64
CA LYS A 367 26.87 -25.56 11.22
C LYS A 367 28.14 -25.27 10.45
N SER A 368 28.64 -26.26 9.71
CA SER A 368 29.89 -26.19 8.94
C SER A 368 29.71 -26.92 7.63
N PHE A 369 30.56 -26.60 6.66
CA PHE A 369 30.69 -27.30 5.38
C PHE A 369 31.98 -28.11 5.41
N GLU A 370 31.88 -29.44 5.25
CA GLU A 370 33.04 -30.33 5.49
C GLU A 370 33.56 -31.07 4.26
N HIS A 371 32.72 -31.39 3.27
CA HIS A 371 33.11 -32.28 2.17
C HIS A 371 32.88 -31.67 0.79
N GLN A 372 31.65 -31.57 0.30
CA GLN A 372 31.37 -31.22 -1.09
C GLN A 372 29.97 -30.69 -1.32
N ILE A 373 29.81 -29.99 -2.45
CA ILE A 373 28.53 -29.69 -3.07
C ILE A 373 28.34 -30.64 -4.25
N GLU A 374 27.17 -31.28 -4.34
CA GLU A 374 26.91 -32.25 -5.41
C GLU A 374 25.56 -31.93 -6.09
N PHE A 375 25.58 -31.85 -7.42
CA PHE A 375 24.40 -31.83 -8.27
C PHE A 375 24.24 -33.23 -8.86
N ARG A 376 23.12 -33.89 -8.60
CA ARG A 376 22.83 -35.25 -9.03
C ARG A 376 21.60 -35.27 -9.91
N HIS A 377 21.79 -35.50 -11.22
CA HIS A 377 20.74 -35.53 -12.25
C HIS A 377 19.81 -34.32 -12.23
N VAL A 378 20.34 -33.11 -12.00
CA VAL A 378 19.56 -31.89 -11.79
C VAL A 378 19.01 -31.36 -13.11
N SER A 379 17.69 -31.27 -13.20
CA SER A 379 16.99 -30.54 -14.27
C SER A 379 16.11 -29.42 -13.66
N PHE A 380 16.14 -28.25 -14.30
CA PHE A 380 15.43 -27.07 -13.81
C PHE A 380 14.78 -26.28 -14.94
N LYS A 381 13.56 -25.77 -14.72
CA LYS A 381 12.84 -24.89 -15.63
C LYS A 381 12.24 -23.66 -14.95
N TYR A 382 12.19 -22.53 -15.69
CA TYR A 382 11.36 -21.39 -15.35
C TYR A 382 10.02 -21.51 -16.09
N GLY A 383 8.91 -21.64 -15.33
CA GLY A 383 7.62 -21.91 -15.95
C GLY A 383 7.64 -23.19 -16.77
N GLU A 384 7.45 -23.08 -18.09
CA GLU A 384 7.48 -24.25 -19.00
C GLU A 384 8.82 -24.42 -19.75
N GLN A 385 9.77 -23.51 -19.59
CA GLN A 385 11.03 -23.54 -20.34
C GLN A 385 12.15 -24.20 -19.54
N TRP A 386 12.67 -25.35 -20.02
CA TRP A 386 13.82 -26.01 -19.46
C TRP A 386 15.10 -25.20 -19.68
N VAL A 387 15.83 -24.92 -18.57
CA VAL A 387 17.07 -24.15 -18.56
C VAL A 387 18.27 -25.04 -18.22
N LEU A 388 18.12 -25.98 -17.30
CA LEU A 388 19.13 -26.99 -16.96
C LEU A 388 18.58 -28.38 -17.25
N LYS A 389 19.42 -29.26 -17.76
CA LYS A 389 19.05 -30.60 -18.22
C LYS A 389 20.09 -31.61 -17.81
N ASP A 390 19.77 -32.46 -16.85
CA ASP A 390 20.61 -33.57 -16.37
C ASP A 390 22.02 -33.13 -15.98
N ILE A 391 22.12 -32.14 -15.11
CA ILE A 391 23.40 -31.66 -14.59
C ILE A 391 23.93 -32.61 -13.52
N ASN A 392 25.15 -33.07 -13.72
CA ASN A 392 25.90 -33.87 -12.78
C ASN A 392 27.25 -33.17 -12.51
N LEU A 393 27.45 -32.66 -11.26
CA LEU A 393 28.63 -31.89 -10.88
C LEU A 393 28.95 -32.10 -9.41
N VAL A 394 30.23 -32.36 -9.09
CA VAL A 394 30.76 -32.43 -7.72
C VAL A 394 31.77 -31.31 -7.53
N ILE A 395 31.65 -30.55 -6.46
CA ILE A 395 32.55 -29.46 -6.09
C ILE A 395 33.11 -29.76 -4.69
N GLU A 396 34.34 -30.22 -4.64
CA GLU A 396 35.01 -30.59 -3.38
C GLU A 396 35.35 -29.35 -2.53
N LYS A 397 35.38 -29.51 -1.21
CA LYS A 397 35.81 -28.47 -0.26
C LYS A 397 37.16 -27.88 -0.64
N GLY A 398 37.27 -26.55 -0.64
CA GLY A 398 38.51 -25.83 -0.96
C GLY A 398 38.84 -25.75 -2.43
N LYS A 399 38.03 -26.30 -3.33
CA LYS A 399 38.24 -26.21 -4.77
C LYS A 399 37.47 -25.00 -5.37
N THR A 400 38.06 -24.49 -6.45
CA THR A 400 37.42 -23.47 -7.30
C THR A 400 36.94 -24.11 -8.59
N VAL A 401 35.63 -24.05 -8.84
CA VAL A 401 35.01 -24.47 -10.11
C VAL A 401 34.55 -23.24 -10.89
N ALA A 402 35.02 -23.12 -12.13
CA ALA A 402 34.61 -22.06 -13.04
C ALA A 402 33.53 -22.55 -14.01
N LEU A 403 32.42 -21.83 -14.08
CA LEU A 403 31.34 -22.07 -15.03
C LEU A 403 31.50 -21.13 -16.23
N VAL A 404 31.65 -21.70 -17.42
CA VAL A 404 31.87 -20.97 -18.67
C VAL A 404 30.80 -21.36 -19.69
N GLY A 405 30.42 -20.44 -20.57
CA GLY A 405 29.44 -20.72 -21.62
C GLY A 405 28.79 -19.43 -22.14
N GLN A 406 28.06 -19.53 -23.22
CA GLN A 406 27.33 -18.39 -23.80
C GLN A 406 26.29 -17.80 -22.84
N SER A 407 25.88 -16.55 -23.12
CA SER A 407 24.75 -15.95 -22.38
C SER A 407 23.49 -16.81 -22.55
N GLY A 408 22.76 -17.04 -21.48
CA GLY A 408 21.57 -17.90 -21.49
C GLY A 408 21.84 -19.41 -21.38
N SER A 409 23.08 -19.86 -21.24
CA SER A 409 23.42 -21.31 -21.12
C SER A 409 23.01 -21.95 -19.78
N GLY A 410 22.56 -21.16 -18.78
CA GLY A 410 22.07 -21.64 -17.47
C GLY A 410 23.06 -21.45 -16.30
N LYS A 411 24.20 -20.76 -16.49
CA LYS A 411 25.23 -20.57 -15.43
C LYS A 411 24.68 -19.94 -14.15
N SER A 412 24.03 -18.80 -14.26
CA SER A 412 23.44 -18.10 -13.09
C SER A 412 22.33 -18.93 -12.45
N THR A 413 21.53 -19.62 -13.26
CA THR A 413 20.50 -20.54 -12.75
C THR A 413 21.12 -21.67 -11.93
N LEU A 414 22.24 -22.26 -12.40
CA LEU A 414 22.90 -23.34 -11.68
C LEU A 414 23.42 -22.90 -10.30
N VAL A 415 24.04 -21.73 -10.21
CA VAL A 415 24.54 -21.21 -8.92
C VAL A 415 23.40 -20.76 -7.97
N ASP A 416 22.28 -20.31 -8.49
CA ASP A 416 21.11 -19.92 -7.71
C ASP A 416 20.39 -21.10 -7.01
N LEU A 417 20.64 -22.33 -7.48
CA LEU A 417 20.13 -23.54 -6.83
C LEU A 417 20.88 -23.89 -5.53
N ILE A 418 22.16 -23.49 -5.40
CA ILE A 418 22.98 -23.79 -4.20
C ILE A 418 22.39 -23.13 -2.95
N PRO A 419 22.06 -21.81 -2.92
CA PRO A 419 21.40 -21.17 -1.78
C PRO A 419 19.90 -21.45 -1.69
N ARG A 420 19.41 -22.37 -2.52
CA ARG A 420 17.98 -22.72 -2.59
C ARG A 420 17.11 -21.47 -2.81
N TYR A 421 17.45 -20.67 -3.85
CA TYR A 421 16.54 -19.61 -4.31
C TYR A 421 15.39 -20.19 -5.13
N TYR A 422 15.61 -21.39 -5.68
CA TYR A 422 14.64 -22.20 -6.43
C TYR A 422 14.82 -23.66 -6.02
N ASP A 423 13.76 -24.45 -6.05
CA ASP A 423 13.80 -25.90 -5.92
C ASP A 423 13.84 -26.55 -7.31
N VAL A 424 14.63 -27.64 -7.45
CA VAL A 424 14.78 -28.38 -8.70
C VAL A 424 13.52 -29.19 -8.99
N GLN A 425 13.19 -29.38 -10.27
CA GLN A 425 12.07 -30.22 -10.69
C GLN A 425 12.47 -31.70 -10.75
N GLU A 426 13.72 -32.00 -11.15
CA GLU A 426 14.28 -33.36 -11.20
C GLU A 426 15.66 -33.37 -10.57
N GLY A 427 16.02 -34.48 -9.95
CA GLY A 427 17.28 -34.64 -9.26
C GLY A 427 17.35 -33.96 -7.89
N GLU A 428 18.56 -33.78 -7.40
CA GLU A 428 18.82 -33.21 -6.07
C GLU A 428 20.12 -32.40 -6.05
N VAL A 429 20.14 -31.35 -5.22
CA VAL A 429 21.35 -30.59 -4.88
C VAL A 429 21.71 -30.92 -3.44
N LEU A 430 22.91 -31.43 -3.23
CA LEU A 430 23.36 -31.92 -1.94
C LEU A 430 24.52 -31.06 -1.42
N ILE A 431 24.50 -30.77 -0.11
CA ILE A 431 25.64 -30.22 0.64
C ILE A 431 26.02 -31.24 1.69
N ASP A 432 27.27 -31.74 1.62
CA ASP A 432 27.77 -32.82 2.48
C ASP A 432 26.85 -34.06 2.51
N GLY A 433 26.26 -34.41 1.34
CA GLY A 433 25.35 -35.52 1.18
C GLY A 433 23.90 -35.27 1.66
N ILE A 434 23.57 -34.08 2.14
CA ILE A 434 22.22 -33.71 2.58
C ILE A 434 21.58 -32.84 1.51
N ASP A 435 20.36 -33.20 1.09
CA ASP A 435 19.59 -32.41 0.12
C ASP A 435 19.29 -31.02 0.70
N VAL A 436 19.53 -29.94 -0.08
CA VAL A 436 19.28 -28.56 0.32
C VAL A 436 17.81 -28.31 0.71
N ARG A 437 16.87 -29.15 0.22
CA ARG A 437 15.45 -29.10 0.58
C ARG A 437 15.18 -29.57 2.01
N GLN A 438 16.09 -30.31 2.62
CA GLN A 438 15.99 -30.81 4.00
C GLN A 438 16.73 -29.91 4.99
N LEU A 439 17.63 -29.05 4.51
CA LEU A 439 18.38 -28.12 5.35
C LEU A 439 17.52 -26.93 5.80
N GLY A 440 17.79 -26.43 7.00
CA GLY A 440 17.28 -25.14 7.46
C GLY A 440 17.78 -24.04 6.51
N ILE A 441 16.84 -23.25 5.95
CA ILE A 441 17.17 -22.24 4.91
C ILE A 441 18.15 -21.20 5.46
N HIS A 442 17.98 -20.81 6.72
CA HIS A 442 18.87 -19.85 7.37
C HIS A 442 20.29 -20.42 7.49
N ASP A 443 20.44 -21.66 7.97
CA ASP A 443 21.73 -22.30 8.16
C ASP A 443 22.44 -22.52 6.82
N LEU A 444 21.72 -23.00 5.81
CA LEU A 444 22.22 -23.14 4.44
C LEU A 444 22.80 -21.83 3.92
N ARG A 445 22.02 -20.74 4.01
CA ARG A 445 22.44 -19.42 3.50
C ARG A 445 23.52 -18.75 4.34
N GLN A 446 23.69 -19.12 5.60
CA GLN A 446 24.82 -18.67 6.42
C GLN A 446 26.16 -19.23 5.91
N LEU A 447 26.18 -20.45 5.38
CA LEU A 447 27.38 -21.07 4.82
C LEU A 447 27.81 -20.46 3.47
N ILE A 448 26.94 -19.65 2.83
CA ILE A 448 27.15 -19.18 1.45
C ILE A 448 27.35 -17.67 1.44
N GLY A 449 28.43 -17.22 0.80
CA GLY A 449 28.65 -15.82 0.43
C GLY A 449 28.41 -15.63 -1.07
N ASN A 450 27.67 -14.60 -1.42
CA ASN A 450 27.35 -14.29 -2.81
C ASN A 450 27.87 -12.91 -3.21
N VAL A 451 28.67 -12.86 -4.28
CA VAL A 451 29.18 -11.63 -4.90
C VAL A 451 28.61 -11.57 -6.33
N ASN A 452 27.45 -10.91 -6.49
CA ASN A 452 26.72 -10.85 -7.77
C ASN A 452 27.33 -9.81 -8.73
N GLN A 453 26.91 -9.84 -9.99
CA GLN A 453 27.29 -8.89 -11.04
C GLN A 453 26.90 -7.45 -10.69
N GLU A 454 25.65 -7.22 -10.28
CA GLU A 454 25.20 -5.90 -9.84
C GLU A 454 25.63 -5.56 -8.41
N ALA A 455 26.36 -4.46 -8.24
CA ALA A 455 26.81 -3.98 -6.93
C ALA A 455 25.65 -3.32 -6.16
N ILE A 456 24.77 -4.13 -5.55
CA ILE A 456 23.66 -3.61 -4.75
C ILE A 456 24.19 -3.21 -3.36
N LEU A 457 24.14 -1.89 -3.11
CA LEU A 457 24.42 -1.28 -1.82
C LEU A 457 23.17 -0.55 -1.32
N PHE A 458 22.97 -0.56 -0.02
CA PHE A 458 21.84 0.11 0.62
C PHE A 458 22.17 1.58 0.88
N ASN A 459 21.15 2.42 0.97
CA ASN A 459 21.30 3.83 1.35
C ASN A 459 21.59 3.92 2.85
N ASP A 460 22.84 3.64 3.18
CA ASP A 460 23.36 3.57 4.54
C ASP A 460 24.84 3.99 4.54
N SER A 461 25.50 3.96 5.68
CA SER A 461 26.93 4.19 5.83
C SER A 461 27.76 3.03 5.25
N PHE A 462 29.09 3.23 5.13
CA PHE A 462 30.00 2.13 4.78
C PHE A 462 29.92 1.01 5.81
N ILE A 463 29.94 1.32 7.11
CA ILE A 463 29.84 0.33 8.15
C ILE A 463 28.53 -0.45 8.06
N GLY A 464 27.37 0.22 7.88
CA GLY A 464 26.06 -0.44 7.71
C GLY A 464 26.02 -1.37 6.49
N ASN A 465 26.70 -1.01 5.40
CA ASN A 465 26.81 -1.85 4.22
C ASN A 465 27.77 -3.03 4.39
N ILE A 466 28.91 -2.86 5.07
CA ILE A 466 29.89 -3.92 5.29
C ILE A 466 29.38 -4.95 6.30
N THR A 467 28.74 -4.48 7.38
CA THR A 467 28.18 -5.35 8.44
C THR A 467 26.85 -6.00 8.05
N PHE A 468 26.29 -5.70 6.87
CA PHE A 468 25.00 -6.21 6.46
C PHE A 468 24.94 -7.75 6.51
N GLY A 469 24.08 -8.28 7.40
CA GLY A 469 23.93 -9.74 7.61
C GLY A 469 24.94 -10.36 8.59
N VAL A 470 25.75 -9.55 9.28
CA VAL A 470 26.64 -9.99 10.36
C VAL A 470 26.28 -9.22 11.64
N GLU A 471 25.81 -9.93 12.66
CA GLU A 471 25.50 -9.33 13.95
C GLU A 471 26.77 -9.18 14.80
N ASN A 472 26.84 -8.10 15.59
CA ASN A 472 27.90 -7.84 16.56
C ASN A 472 29.33 -7.79 16.01
N ALA A 473 29.52 -7.37 14.75
CA ALA A 473 30.85 -7.16 14.18
C ALA A 473 31.57 -6.00 14.90
N THR A 474 32.80 -6.23 15.32
CA THR A 474 33.64 -5.16 15.92
C THR A 474 34.19 -4.26 14.81
N MET A 475 34.50 -3.01 15.17
CA MET A 475 35.10 -2.07 14.21
C MET A 475 36.43 -2.59 13.65
N GLU A 476 37.22 -3.29 14.47
CA GLU A 476 38.47 -3.91 14.06
C GLU A 476 38.25 -4.96 12.96
N GLN A 477 37.23 -5.80 13.10
CA GLN A 477 36.84 -6.78 12.07
C GLN A 477 36.39 -6.11 10.78
N VAL A 478 35.63 -5.01 10.88
CA VAL A 478 35.18 -4.23 9.72
C VAL A 478 36.36 -3.61 8.99
N GLU A 479 37.31 -2.98 9.73
CA GLU A 479 38.52 -2.42 9.13
C GLU A 479 39.39 -3.48 8.47
N GLN A 480 39.57 -4.62 9.12
CA GLN A 480 40.33 -5.73 8.56
C GLN A 480 39.70 -6.23 7.25
N ALA A 481 38.38 -6.42 7.24
CA ALA A 481 37.66 -6.83 6.02
C ALA A 481 37.79 -5.78 4.90
N ALA A 482 37.70 -4.50 5.25
CA ALA A 482 37.88 -3.41 4.30
C ALA A 482 39.31 -3.32 3.75
N ARG A 483 40.35 -3.57 4.57
CA ARG A 483 41.75 -3.61 4.14
C ARG A 483 42.02 -4.78 3.17
N ILE A 484 41.51 -5.97 3.48
CA ILE A 484 41.62 -7.12 2.59
C ILE A 484 40.92 -6.86 1.25
N ALA A 485 39.80 -6.16 1.28
CA ALA A 485 39.05 -5.75 0.08
C ALA A 485 39.63 -4.53 -0.66
N ASN A 486 40.77 -4.00 -0.26
CA ASN A 486 41.35 -2.74 -0.77
C ASN A 486 40.35 -1.56 -0.68
N ALA A 487 39.48 -1.54 0.34
CA ALA A 487 38.45 -0.51 0.51
C ALA A 487 38.80 0.53 1.58
N HIS A 488 39.63 0.18 2.57
CA HIS A 488 39.94 1.01 3.73
C HIS A 488 40.41 2.43 3.36
N ASP A 489 41.36 2.55 2.45
CA ASP A 489 42.04 3.81 2.16
C ASP A 489 41.08 4.85 1.54
N PHE A 490 40.23 4.45 0.59
CA PHE A 490 39.26 5.39 0.04
C PHE A 490 38.10 5.69 1.01
N ILE A 491 37.75 4.75 1.90
CA ILE A 491 36.77 5.02 2.98
C ILE A 491 37.29 6.11 3.91
N MET A 492 38.56 5.98 4.36
CA MET A 492 39.18 6.97 5.26
C MET A 492 39.41 8.34 4.62
N GLN A 493 39.41 8.44 3.30
CA GLN A 493 39.46 9.74 2.56
C GLN A 493 38.11 10.46 2.54
N THR A 494 37.03 9.83 2.99
CA THR A 494 35.71 10.48 3.08
C THR A 494 35.58 11.27 4.39
N GLU A 495 34.70 12.27 4.41
CA GLU A 495 34.54 13.24 5.51
C GLU A 495 34.29 12.60 6.88
N HIS A 496 33.53 11.50 6.90
CA HIS A 496 33.17 10.77 8.14
C HIS A 496 33.67 9.32 8.17
N GLY A 497 34.65 8.96 7.31
CA GLY A 497 35.21 7.61 7.25
C GLY A 497 34.12 6.55 7.08
N TYR A 498 34.10 5.54 7.94
CA TYR A 498 33.14 4.45 7.88
C TYR A 498 31.67 4.85 8.12
N ASP A 499 31.43 5.98 8.78
CA ASP A 499 30.08 6.50 9.02
C ASP A 499 29.54 7.33 7.86
N THR A 500 30.32 7.53 6.79
CA THR A 500 29.91 8.26 5.61
C THR A 500 28.78 7.51 4.90
N ASN A 501 27.62 8.18 4.70
CA ASN A 501 26.51 7.65 3.92
C ASN A 501 26.87 7.63 2.42
N ILE A 502 26.76 6.46 1.80
CA ILE A 502 27.15 6.22 0.40
C ILE A 502 26.05 6.56 -0.62
N GLY A 503 24.87 6.98 -0.15
CA GLY A 503 23.74 7.37 -0.99
C GLY A 503 22.96 6.19 -1.58
N TYR A 504 21.90 6.54 -2.31
CA TYR A 504 21.02 5.55 -2.93
C TYR A 504 21.81 4.67 -3.92
N ARG A 505 21.76 3.33 -3.71
CA ARG A 505 22.52 2.32 -4.48
C ARG A 505 24.03 2.60 -4.56
N GLY A 506 24.61 3.29 -3.58
CA GLY A 506 26.03 3.66 -3.62
C GLY A 506 26.34 4.65 -4.74
N GLY A 507 25.42 5.54 -5.09
CA GLY A 507 25.56 6.48 -6.21
C GLY A 507 26.69 7.49 -6.08
N ARG A 508 27.26 7.62 -4.86
CA ARG A 508 28.43 8.49 -4.59
C ARG A 508 29.76 7.78 -4.84
N LEU A 509 29.75 6.48 -5.18
CA LEU A 509 30.94 5.65 -5.34
C LEU A 509 31.17 5.32 -6.81
N SER A 510 32.43 5.15 -7.20
CA SER A 510 32.80 4.56 -8.49
C SER A 510 32.37 3.07 -8.56
N GLY A 511 32.35 2.50 -9.77
CA GLY A 511 32.06 1.08 -9.97
C GLY A 511 32.97 0.17 -9.14
N GLY A 512 34.27 0.41 -9.20
CA GLY A 512 35.27 -0.33 -8.45
C GLY A 512 35.18 -0.16 -6.94
N GLN A 513 34.84 1.04 -6.46
CA GLN A 513 34.62 1.29 -5.03
C GLN A 513 33.38 0.53 -4.53
N ARG A 514 32.26 0.56 -5.27
CA ARG A 514 31.07 -0.25 -4.92
C ARG A 514 31.40 -1.74 -4.81
N GLN A 515 32.18 -2.25 -5.76
CA GLN A 515 32.55 -3.66 -5.78
C GLN A 515 33.41 -4.02 -4.58
N ARG A 516 34.41 -3.20 -4.23
CA ARG A 516 35.29 -3.43 -3.06
C ARG A 516 34.53 -3.41 -1.74
N VAL A 517 33.52 -2.54 -1.57
CA VAL A 517 32.65 -2.57 -0.38
C VAL A 517 31.86 -3.88 -0.28
N ARG A 518 31.38 -4.42 -1.41
CA ARG A 518 30.70 -5.73 -1.41
C ARG A 518 31.64 -6.89 -1.09
N ILE A 519 32.86 -6.84 -1.62
CA ILE A 519 33.89 -7.83 -1.26
C ILE A 519 34.19 -7.75 0.24
N ALA A 520 34.32 -6.55 0.81
CA ALA A 520 34.47 -6.37 2.26
C ALA A 520 33.32 -7.00 3.05
N ARG A 521 32.06 -6.83 2.60
CA ARG A 521 30.88 -7.51 3.18
C ARG A 521 31.01 -9.03 3.16
N ALA A 522 31.46 -9.59 2.03
CA ALA A 522 31.64 -11.02 1.88
C ALA A 522 32.82 -11.55 2.74
N ILE A 523 33.90 -10.79 2.86
CA ILE A 523 35.04 -11.10 3.73
C ILE A 523 34.62 -11.11 5.19
N LEU A 524 33.88 -10.09 5.64
CA LEU A 524 33.40 -9.99 7.02
C LEU A 524 32.48 -11.16 7.40
N LYS A 525 31.59 -11.57 6.50
CA LYS A 525 30.72 -12.73 6.69
C LYS A 525 31.51 -14.04 6.81
N ASN A 526 32.67 -14.15 6.20
CA ASN A 526 33.56 -15.28 6.20
C ASN A 526 32.92 -16.66 5.88
N PRO A 527 32.18 -16.80 4.78
CA PRO A 527 31.48 -18.04 4.44
C PRO A 527 32.44 -19.11 3.90
N PRO A 528 32.22 -20.41 4.18
CA PRO A 528 33.02 -21.50 3.61
C PRO A 528 32.76 -21.76 2.11
N ILE A 529 31.58 -21.40 1.63
CA ILE A 529 31.18 -21.51 0.22
C ILE A 529 31.03 -20.10 -0.37
N LEU A 530 31.62 -19.87 -1.53
CA LEU A 530 31.59 -18.60 -2.23
C LEU A 530 31.01 -18.76 -3.62
N ILE A 531 30.03 -17.92 -3.96
CA ILE A 531 29.47 -17.79 -5.30
C ILE A 531 29.90 -16.43 -5.86
N LEU A 532 30.61 -16.47 -7.00
CA LEU A 532 31.06 -15.26 -7.71
C LEU A 532 30.38 -15.17 -9.07
N ASP A 533 29.63 -14.11 -9.31
CA ASP A 533 28.99 -13.81 -10.58
C ASP A 533 29.58 -12.51 -11.17
N GLU A 534 30.37 -12.62 -12.20
CA GLU A 534 30.98 -11.56 -13.04
C GLU A 534 31.35 -10.25 -12.29
N ALA A 535 32.30 -10.33 -11.37
CA ALA A 535 32.58 -9.24 -10.44
C ALA A 535 33.34 -8.02 -11.05
N THR A 536 33.73 -8.02 -12.32
CA THR A 536 34.70 -7.02 -12.84
C THR A 536 34.34 -6.36 -14.18
N SER A 537 33.12 -6.50 -14.69
CA SER A 537 32.71 -5.86 -15.94
C SER A 537 32.65 -4.32 -15.80
N ALA A 538 33.16 -3.60 -16.79
CA ALA A 538 33.13 -2.14 -16.92
C ALA A 538 33.92 -1.32 -15.86
N LEU A 539 35.05 -1.83 -15.37
CA LEU A 539 35.98 -1.10 -14.51
C LEU A 539 37.18 -0.56 -15.30
N ASP A 540 37.76 0.54 -14.82
CA ASP A 540 39.08 1.00 -15.27
C ASP A 540 40.17 0.04 -14.81
N THR A 541 41.32 0.03 -15.51
CA THR A 541 42.41 -0.98 -15.31
C THR A 541 42.95 -1.00 -13.88
N GLU A 542 43.06 0.14 -13.20
CA GLU A 542 43.55 0.22 -11.81
C GLU A 542 42.50 -0.34 -10.83
N SER A 543 41.27 0.09 -10.94
CA SER A 543 40.17 -0.44 -10.14
C SER A 543 39.95 -1.93 -10.34
N GLU A 544 40.11 -2.39 -11.57
CA GLU A 544 40.04 -3.81 -11.91
C GLU A 544 41.11 -4.64 -11.18
N ARG A 545 42.37 -4.19 -11.19
CA ARG A 545 43.47 -4.88 -10.49
C ARG A 545 43.19 -4.96 -8.99
N LEU A 546 42.74 -3.85 -8.36
CA LEU A 546 42.42 -3.82 -6.94
C LEU A 546 41.24 -4.74 -6.57
N VAL A 547 40.23 -4.86 -7.44
CA VAL A 547 39.08 -5.76 -7.25
C VAL A 547 39.54 -7.21 -7.43
N GLN A 548 40.39 -7.50 -8.44
CA GLN A 548 40.93 -8.84 -8.69
C GLN A 548 41.75 -9.34 -7.51
N ASP A 549 42.69 -8.54 -7.01
CA ASP A 549 43.46 -8.81 -5.79
C ASP A 549 42.56 -9.14 -4.59
N ALA A 550 41.51 -8.36 -4.39
CA ALA A 550 40.55 -8.55 -3.30
C ALA A 550 39.76 -9.87 -3.47
N LEU A 551 39.37 -10.21 -4.70
CA LEU A 551 38.69 -11.47 -5.01
C LEU A 551 39.63 -12.69 -4.78
N GLU A 552 40.87 -12.63 -5.22
CA GLU A 552 41.85 -13.71 -5.00
C GLU A 552 42.07 -13.98 -3.51
N ARG A 553 42.20 -12.91 -2.69
CA ARG A 553 42.28 -13.04 -1.23
C ARG A 553 40.99 -13.61 -0.64
N LEU A 554 39.82 -13.20 -1.16
CA LEU A 554 38.54 -13.73 -0.71
C LEU A 554 38.37 -15.20 -1.04
N MET A 555 38.86 -15.67 -2.21
CA MET A 555 38.77 -17.06 -2.66
C MET A 555 39.71 -18.00 -1.89
N THR A 556 40.80 -17.48 -1.32
CA THR A 556 41.80 -18.29 -0.60
C THR A 556 41.13 -19.10 0.52
N SER A 557 41.36 -20.41 0.53
CA SER A 557 40.84 -21.36 1.54
C SER A 557 39.33 -21.59 1.53
N ARG A 558 38.61 -21.16 0.48
CA ARG A 558 37.15 -21.33 0.35
C ARG A 558 36.80 -22.20 -0.85
N THR A 559 35.63 -22.84 -0.76
CA THR A 559 35.05 -23.52 -1.91
C THR A 559 34.36 -22.50 -2.78
N THR A 560 34.77 -22.33 -4.01
CA THR A 560 34.32 -21.25 -4.87
C THR A 560 33.64 -21.78 -6.14
N VAL A 561 32.47 -21.27 -6.44
CA VAL A 561 31.79 -21.43 -7.73
C VAL A 561 31.80 -20.09 -8.43
N ALA A 562 32.53 -19.95 -9.51
CA ALA A 562 32.68 -18.71 -10.24
C ALA A 562 32.00 -18.79 -11.62
N ILE A 563 31.07 -17.88 -11.89
CA ILE A 563 30.62 -17.62 -13.27
C ILE A 563 31.69 -16.73 -13.90
N ALA A 564 32.47 -17.31 -14.78
CA ALA A 564 33.65 -16.65 -15.29
C ALA A 564 33.41 -16.07 -16.68
N HIS A 565 33.61 -14.77 -16.78
CA HIS A 565 33.65 -14.04 -18.04
C HIS A 565 35.04 -13.52 -18.38
N ARG A 566 36.03 -13.75 -17.49
CA ARG A 566 37.43 -13.33 -17.69
C ARG A 566 38.42 -14.46 -17.56
N LEU A 567 39.44 -14.40 -18.43
CA LEU A 567 40.49 -15.41 -18.55
C LEU A 567 41.25 -15.65 -17.25
N SER A 568 41.53 -14.60 -16.45
CA SER A 568 42.30 -14.70 -15.21
C SER A 568 41.60 -15.56 -14.15
N THR A 569 40.29 -15.41 -14.00
CA THR A 569 39.48 -16.21 -13.05
C THR A 569 39.37 -17.66 -13.52
N ILE A 570 39.38 -17.89 -14.85
CA ILE A 570 39.24 -19.22 -15.45
C ILE A 570 40.54 -19.99 -15.33
N LYS A 571 41.70 -19.37 -15.62
CA LYS A 571 43.02 -20.05 -15.66
C LYS A 571 43.40 -20.66 -14.31
N ASN A 572 43.04 -20.03 -13.20
CA ASN A 572 43.40 -20.46 -11.86
C ASN A 572 42.36 -21.42 -11.22
N ALA A 573 41.30 -21.76 -11.92
CA ALA A 573 40.28 -22.68 -11.41
C ALA A 573 40.82 -24.13 -11.40
N ASN A 574 40.46 -24.88 -10.35
CA ASN A 574 40.80 -26.29 -10.27
C ASN A 574 40.06 -27.12 -11.32
N GLU A 575 38.86 -26.71 -11.68
CA GLU A 575 38.04 -27.31 -12.71
C GLU A 575 37.23 -26.25 -13.44
N ILE A 576 37.10 -26.40 -14.75
CA ILE A 576 36.27 -25.59 -15.62
C ILE A 576 35.16 -26.48 -16.17
N CYS A 577 33.91 -26.04 -15.99
CA CYS A 577 32.73 -26.67 -16.55
C CYS A 577 32.13 -25.78 -17.65
N VAL A 578 32.05 -26.31 -18.87
CA VAL A 578 31.46 -25.59 -20.01
C VAL A 578 29.98 -25.94 -20.12
N LEU A 579 29.13 -24.95 -19.96
CA LEU A 579 27.68 -25.09 -20.13
C LEU A 579 27.26 -24.69 -21.55
N HIS A 580 26.52 -25.56 -22.22
CA HIS A 580 25.89 -25.30 -23.50
C HIS A 580 24.46 -25.87 -23.51
N GLU A 581 23.48 -25.04 -23.87
CA GLU A 581 22.06 -25.40 -23.91
C GLU A 581 21.53 -26.13 -22.65
N GLY A 582 22.03 -25.72 -21.48
CA GLY A 582 21.59 -26.26 -20.18
C GLY A 582 22.26 -27.57 -19.80
N ARG A 583 23.33 -28.01 -20.48
CA ARG A 583 24.11 -29.21 -20.17
C ARG A 583 25.58 -28.87 -19.96
N ILE A 584 26.29 -29.66 -19.13
CA ILE A 584 27.74 -29.61 -19.05
C ILE A 584 28.28 -30.47 -20.21
N VAL A 585 28.95 -29.82 -21.17
CA VAL A 585 29.47 -30.47 -22.39
C VAL A 585 30.96 -30.78 -22.31
N GLU A 586 31.73 -30.01 -21.54
CA GLU A 586 33.15 -30.20 -21.33
C GLU A 586 33.54 -29.94 -19.88
N ARG A 587 34.50 -30.70 -19.36
CA ARG A 587 35.05 -30.53 -18.00
C ARG A 587 36.55 -30.78 -18.04
N GLY A 588 37.33 -30.01 -17.28
CA GLY A 588 38.78 -30.18 -17.15
C GLY A 588 39.47 -28.91 -16.72
N THR A 589 40.77 -28.91 -16.69
CA THR A 589 41.63 -27.74 -16.47
C THR A 589 41.72 -26.88 -17.74
N HIS A 590 42.27 -25.68 -17.60
CA HIS A 590 42.47 -24.77 -18.74
C HIS A 590 43.25 -25.43 -19.87
N ASP A 591 44.38 -26.05 -19.54
CA ASP A 591 45.28 -26.64 -20.53
C ASP A 591 44.66 -27.85 -21.23
N GLU A 592 43.95 -28.70 -20.47
CA GLU A 592 43.23 -29.86 -21.00
C GLU A 592 42.15 -29.45 -22.00
N LEU A 593 41.36 -28.44 -21.66
CA LEU A 593 40.26 -27.97 -22.50
C LEU A 593 40.74 -27.21 -23.73
N ILE A 594 41.84 -26.48 -23.65
CA ILE A 594 42.50 -25.89 -24.83
C ILE A 594 43.01 -26.97 -25.77
N ALA A 595 43.64 -28.04 -25.23
CA ALA A 595 44.13 -29.17 -26.01
C ALA A 595 42.99 -29.95 -26.68
N LEU A 596 41.83 -30.08 -26.02
CA LEU A 596 40.63 -30.75 -26.54
C LEU A 596 40.09 -30.10 -27.82
N GLY A 597 40.28 -28.79 -28.00
CA GLY A 597 39.87 -28.04 -29.19
C GLY A 597 38.35 -27.88 -29.35
N GLY A 598 37.59 -28.04 -28.28
CA GLY A 598 36.12 -28.04 -28.27
C GLY A 598 35.44 -26.69 -28.10
N TYR A 599 34.33 -26.66 -27.34
CA TYR A 599 33.56 -25.45 -27.04
C TYR A 599 34.36 -24.43 -26.24
N TYR A 600 35.16 -24.89 -25.27
CA TYR A 600 36.00 -24.03 -24.44
C TYR A 600 36.99 -23.23 -25.27
N ARG A 601 37.73 -23.90 -26.15
CA ARG A 601 38.73 -23.24 -27.00
C ARG A 601 38.07 -22.16 -27.89
N ARG A 602 36.93 -22.45 -28.48
CA ARG A 602 36.19 -21.47 -29.28
C ARG A 602 35.76 -20.24 -28.46
N LEU A 603 35.26 -20.44 -27.23
CA LEU A 603 34.89 -19.33 -26.32
C LEU A 603 36.13 -18.52 -25.92
N HIS A 604 37.27 -19.19 -25.68
CA HIS A 604 38.53 -18.55 -25.35
C HIS A 604 39.05 -17.68 -26.51
N GLU A 605 39.04 -18.18 -27.73
CA GLU A 605 39.48 -17.48 -28.93
C GLU A 605 38.58 -16.25 -29.26
N MET A 606 37.31 -16.27 -28.85
CA MET A 606 36.40 -15.12 -28.99
C MET A 606 36.62 -14.02 -27.93
N GLN A 607 37.26 -14.34 -26.81
CA GLN A 607 37.52 -13.43 -25.69
C GLN A 607 38.95 -12.90 -25.64
N SER A 608 39.86 -13.51 -26.36
CA SER A 608 41.26 -13.09 -26.58
C SER A 608 41.35 -12.07 -27.70
#